data_a76bffc5153ffb691d455e12391b27f3
#
_entry.id   a76bffc5153ffb691d455e12391b27f3
#
_cell.length_a   1.000
_cell.length_b   1.000
_cell.length_c   1.000
_cell.angle_alpha   90.00
_cell.angle_beta   90.00
_cell.angle_gamma   90.00
#
_symmetry.space_group_name_H-M   'P 1'
#
loop_
_entity.id
_entity.type
_entity.pdbx_description
1 polymer ?
#
loop_
_entity_poly.entity_id
_entity_poly.type
_entity_poly.pdbx_seq_one_letter_code
_entity_poly.pdbx_strand_id
1 'polypeptide(L)'
;MVNEDKKDFNAMLHDSKDMPKIQTITDQKSIEKYGGDKMYFSPPIDYDKVMKRIPYGNVITIGKIRDYFAKLKGADFTEPITAGIFVSIAAWASYQRSENETPYWRTLKANGELNPKYPGGVEAQKEKLEEEGHTIIQKGRTNIRYFV
;
A
#
# COMPACT_ATOMS: atom_id res chain seq x y z
N MET A 1 11.24 15.15 -13.37
CA MET A 1 10.83 14.66 -12.04
C MET A 1 9.54 15.34 -11.61
N VAL A 2 8.57 14.57 -11.19
CA VAL A 2 7.31 15.13 -10.70
C VAL A 2 7.53 15.68 -9.29
N ASN A 3 7.09 16.91 -9.06
CA ASN A 3 7.15 17.50 -7.72
C ASN A 3 5.91 17.04 -6.93
N GLU A 4 6.11 16.06 -6.07
CA GLU A 4 5.04 15.46 -5.27
C GLU A 4 4.36 16.48 -4.35
N ASP A 5 5.10 17.51 -3.89
CA ASP A 5 4.54 18.55 -3.02
C ASP A 5 3.44 19.38 -3.68
N LYS A 6 3.38 19.39 -5.02
CA LYS A 6 2.38 20.17 -5.76
C LYS A 6 1.10 19.41 -6.06
N LYS A 7 1.06 18.10 -5.81
CA LYS A 7 -0.14 17.29 -6.03
C LYS A 7 -1.05 17.37 -4.82
N ASP A 8 -2.36 17.40 -5.06
CA ASP A 8 -3.36 17.32 -3.99
C ASP A 8 -3.70 15.84 -3.76
N PHE A 9 -2.94 15.20 -2.89
CA PHE A 9 -3.13 13.78 -2.61
C PHE A 9 -4.42 13.49 -1.85
N ASN A 10 -4.94 14.45 -1.07
CA ASN A 10 -6.21 14.25 -0.40
C ASN A 10 -7.38 14.27 -1.40
N ALA A 11 -7.31 15.10 -2.43
CA ALA A 11 -8.28 15.05 -3.52
C ALA A 11 -8.19 13.70 -4.26
N MET A 12 -6.98 13.22 -4.53
CA MET A 12 -6.76 11.92 -5.17
C MET A 12 -7.27 10.76 -4.30
N LEU A 13 -7.10 10.86 -2.98
CA LEU A 13 -7.56 9.86 -2.02
C LEU A 13 -9.08 9.67 -2.08
N HIS A 14 -9.82 10.75 -2.29
CA HIS A 14 -11.27 10.73 -2.33
C HIS A 14 -11.84 10.54 -3.74
N ASP A 15 -11.00 10.41 -4.75
CA ASP A 15 -11.42 10.13 -6.12
C ASP A 15 -11.51 8.64 -6.35
N SER A 16 -12.72 8.10 -6.21
CA SER A 16 -12.98 6.66 -6.35
C SER A 16 -13.05 6.20 -7.80
N LYS A 17 -13.17 7.12 -8.76
CA LYS A 17 -13.36 6.80 -10.19
C LYS A 17 -14.52 5.81 -10.36
N ASP A 18 -14.28 4.68 -10.99
CA ASP A 18 -15.29 3.63 -11.22
C ASP A 18 -15.20 2.49 -10.18
N MET A 19 -14.52 2.72 -9.07
CA MET A 19 -14.32 1.70 -8.03
C MET A 19 -15.25 1.91 -6.82
N PRO A 20 -15.60 0.87 -6.07
CA PRO A 20 -15.10 -0.51 -6.22
C PRO A 20 -15.73 -1.24 -7.39
N LYS A 21 -15.03 -2.24 -7.92
CA LYS A 21 -15.57 -3.09 -8.99
C LYS A 21 -14.87 -4.45 -9.01
N ILE A 22 -15.56 -5.44 -9.58
CA ILE A 22 -14.97 -6.74 -9.90
C ILE A 22 -14.95 -6.88 -11.42
N GLN A 23 -13.80 -7.25 -11.95
CA GLN A 23 -13.61 -7.45 -13.38
C GLN A 23 -13.19 -8.89 -13.62
N THR A 24 -13.83 -9.55 -14.58
CA THR A 24 -13.43 -10.89 -15.02
C THR A 24 -12.25 -10.76 -15.97
N ILE A 25 -11.15 -11.44 -15.67
CA ILE A 25 -9.97 -11.44 -16.55
C ILE A 25 -9.97 -12.67 -17.42
N THR A 26 -9.25 -12.60 -18.55
CA THR A 26 -9.18 -13.69 -19.53
C THR A 26 -7.75 -14.19 -19.76
N ASP A 27 -6.74 -13.52 -19.22
CA ASP A 27 -5.35 -13.92 -19.35
C ASP A 27 -5.08 -15.16 -18.51
N GLN A 28 -4.79 -16.29 -19.18
CA GLN A 28 -4.63 -17.57 -18.52
C GLN A 28 -3.46 -17.59 -17.52
N LYS A 29 -2.38 -16.90 -17.80
CA LYS A 29 -1.23 -16.83 -16.88
C LYS A 29 -1.61 -16.12 -15.59
N SER A 30 -2.36 -15.05 -15.67
CA SER A 30 -2.82 -14.31 -14.50
C SER A 30 -3.84 -15.13 -13.70
N ILE A 31 -4.74 -15.82 -14.38
CA ILE A 31 -5.73 -16.69 -13.72
C ILE A 31 -5.02 -17.77 -12.91
N GLU A 32 -4.02 -18.42 -13.48
CA GLU A 32 -3.23 -19.44 -12.79
C GLU A 32 -2.43 -18.85 -11.62
N LYS A 33 -1.79 -17.69 -11.85
CA LYS A 33 -0.96 -17.03 -10.84
C LYS A 33 -1.75 -16.62 -9.61
N TYR A 34 -2.97 -16.10 -9.81
CA TYR A 34 -3.77 -15.53 -8.73
C TYR A 34 -4.90 -16.44 -8.24
N GLY A 35 -5.07 -17.60 -8.85
CA GLY A 35 -6.03 -18.61 -8.40
C GLY A 35 -7.46 -18.37 -8.83
N GLY A 36 -7.71 -17.58 -9.87
CA GLY A 36 -9.04 -17.35 -10.41
C GLY A 36 -9.14 -16.14 -11.30
N ASP A 37 -10.31 -15.90 -11.85
CA ASP A 37 -10.55 -14.85 -12.85
C ASP A 37 -11.28 -13.60 -12.34
N LYS A 38 -11.71 -13.59 -11.08
CA LYS A 38 -12.43 -12.45 -10.49
C LYS A 38 -11.46 -11.50 -9.81
N MET A 39 -11.18 -10.39 -10.45
CA MET A 39 -10.23 -9.38 -9.99
C MET A 39 -10.97 -8.19 -9.39
N TYR A 40 -10.68 -7.89 -8.12
CA TYR A 40 -11.28 -6.77 -7.39
C TYR A 40 -10.40 -5.52 -7.49
N PHE A 41 -11.05 -4.36 -7.66
CA PHE A 41 -10.42 -3.05 -7.57
C PHE A 41 -11.02 -2.30 -6.39
N SER A 42 -10.18 -1.92 -5.44
CA SER A 42 -10.60 -1.13 -4.28
C SER A 42 -10.23 0.34 -4.48
N PRO A 43 -11.10 1.28 -4.12
CA PRO A 43 -10.74 2.70 -4.23
C PRO A 43 -9.66 3.08 -3.22
N PRO A 44 -8.92 4.18 -3.45
CA PRO A 44 -7.82 4.59 -2.56
C PRO A 44 -8.24 4.78 -1.10
N ILE A 45 -9.43 5.32 -0.87
CA ILE A 45 -9.89 5.60 0.48
C ILE A 45 -10.01 4.33 1.34
N ASP A 46 -10.33 3.19 0.73
CA ASP A 46 -10.47 1.93 1.46
C ASP A 46 -9.10 1.42 1.91
N TYR A 47 -8.05 1.63 1.11
CA TYR A 47 -6.68 1.33 1.54
C TYR A 47 -6.30 2.19 2.75
N ASP A 48 -6.60 3.48 2.71
CA ASP A 48 -6.33 4.38 3.81
C ASP A 48 -7.01 3.95 5.10
N LYS A 49 -8.28 3.53 5.01
CA LYS A 49 -9.04 3.05 6.17
C LYS A 49 -8.41 1.82 6.83
N VAL A 50 -7.91 0.88 6.03
CA VAL A 50 -7.22 -0.30 6.55
C VAL A 50 -5.88 0.08 7.18
N MET A 51 -5.11 0.93 6.49
CA MET A 51 -3.81 1.39 6.97
C MET A 51 -3.91 2.11 8.31
N LYS A 52 -4.99 2.88 8.51
CA LYS A 52 -5.25 3.57 9.79
C LYS A 52 -5.44 2.64 10.97
N ARG A 53 -5.88 1.40 10.72
CA ARG A 53 -6.19 0.43 11.77
C ARG A 53 -4.97 -0.32 12.29
N ILE A 54 -3.84 -0.21 11.64
CA ILE A 54 -2.63 -0.94 12.05
C ILE A 54 -2.08 -0.28 13.31
N PRO A 55 -2.08 -1.00 14.46
CA PRO A 55 -1.69 -0.39 15.72
C PRO A 55 -0.20 -0.18 15.85
N TYR A 56 0.18 0.69 16.77
CA TYR A 56 1.57 0.95 17.12
C TYR A 56 2.32 -0.36 17.42
N GLY A 57 3.51 -0.49 16.87
CA GLY A 57 4.34 -1.68 17.06
C GLY A 57 4.03 -2.83 16.13
N ASN A 58 3.04 -2.69 15.24
CA ASN A 58 2.68 -3.71 14.26
C ASN A 58 2.93 -3.23 12.85
N VAL A 59 3.08 -4.19 11.93
CA VAL A 59 3.21 -3.92 10.49
C VAL A 59 2.28 -4.83 9.73
N ILE A 60 1.94 -4.42 8.51
CA ILE A 60 1.18 -5.22 7.53
C ILE A 60 1.85 -5.07 6.18
N THR A 61 1.70 -6.06 5.30
CA THR A 61 2.15 -5.93 3.92
C THR A 61 0.99 -5.55 3.01
N ILE A 62 1.29 -4.92 1.88
CA ILE A 62 0.30 -4.63 0.84
C ILE A 62 -0.39 -5.92 0.39
N GLY A 63 0.37 -7.03 0.30
CA GLY A 63 -0.19 -8.33 -0.08
C GLY A 63 -1.30 -8.79 0.86
N LYS A 64 -1.12 -8.62 2.16
CA LYS A 64 -2.14 -8.94 3.16
C LYS A 64 -3.38 -8.07 3.02
N ILE A 65 -3.22 -6.79 2.74
CA ILE A 65 -4.36 -5.89 2.51
C ILE A 65 -5.14 -6.34 1.28
N ARG A 66 -4.44 -6.70 0.19
CA ARG A 66 -5.08 -7.21 -1.03
C ARG A 66 -5.88 -8.49 -0.75
N ASP A 67 -5.31 -9.42 -0.01
CA ASP A 67 -5.97 -10.68 0.35
C ASP A 67 -7.23 -10.42 1.18
N TYR A 68 -7.16 -9.51 2.12
CA TYR A 68 -8.28 -9.10 2.95
C TYR A 68 -9.44 -8.57 2.10
N PHE A 69 -9.16 -7.66 1.16
CA PHE A 69 -10.19 -7.12 0.28
C PHE A 69 -10.81 -8.20 -0.61
N ALA A 70 -9.99 -9.07 -1.19
CA ALA A 70 -10.49 -10.13 -2.06
C ALA A 70 -11.46 -11.05 -1.31
N LYS A 71 -11.10 -11.47 -0.10
CA LYS A 71 -11.97 -12.29 0.75
C LYS A 71 -13.26 -11.57 1.11
N LEU A 72 -13.15 -10.31 1.51
CA LEU A 72 -14.29 -9.51 1.91
C LEU A 72 -15.31 -9.36 0.79
N LYS A 73 -14.85 -9.27 -0.45
CA LYS A 73 -15.69 -9.01 -1.63
C LYS A 73 -16.04 -10.27 -2.43
N GLY A 74 -15.56 -11.43 -2.01
CA GLY A 74 -15.80 -12.68 -2.73
C GLY A 74 -15.10 -12.75 -4.09
N ALA A 75 -13.97 -12.06 -4.22
CA ALA A 75 -13.14 -12.08 -5.42
C ALA A 75 -11.98 -13.06 -5.24
N ASP A 76 -11.35 -13.42 -6.37
CA ASP A 76 -10.21 -14.34 -6.33
C ASP A 76 -8.92 -13.61 -5.93
N PHE A 77 -8.79 -12.35 -6.33
CA PHE A 77 -7.65 -11.52 -5.95
C PHE A 77 -7.97 -10.03 -6.14
N THR A 78 -7.14 -9.17 -5.54
CA THR A 78 -7.20 -7.72 -5.69
C THR A 78 -6.12 -7.27 -6.65
N GLU A 79 -6.45 -6.38 -7.58
CA GLU A 79 -5.50 -5.89 -8.60
C GLU A 79 -4.28 -5.27 -7.93
N PRO A 80 -3.04 -5.76 -8.22
CA PRO A 80 -1.86 -5.35 -7.46
C PRO A 80 -1.25 -4.00 -7.85
N ILE A 81 -1.39 -3.56 -9.10
CA ILE A 81 -0.75 -2.31 -9.56
C ILE A 81 -1.42 -1.10 -8.91
N THR A 82 -2.74 -1.03 -8.95
CA THR A 82 -3.47 0.05 -8.30
C THR A 82 -3.33 0.00 -6.78
N ALA A 83 -3.22 -1.19 -6.20
CA ALA A 83 -2.95 -1.33 -4.76
C ALA A 83 -1.67 -0.57 -4.36
N GLY A 84 -0.59 -0.78 -5.09
CA GLY A 84 0.68 -0.08 -4.85
C GLY A 84 0.56 1.43 -5.02
N ILE A 85 -0.15 1.89 -6.03
CA ILE A 85 -0.38 3.31 -6.27
C ILE A 85 -1.22 3.91 -5.14
N PHE A 86 -2.27 3.22 -4.71
CA PHE A 86 -3.23 3.76 -3.75
C PHE A 86 -2.68 3.82 -2.32
N VAL A 87 -1.84 2.86 -1.91
CA VAL A 87 -1.17 2.98 -0.60
C VAL A 87 -0.19 4.16 -0.59
N SER A 88 0.45 4.44 -1.71
CA SER A 88 1.32 5.62 -1.83
C SER A 88 0.51 6.92 -1.75
N ILE A 89 -0.64 6.98 -2.41
CA ILE A 89 -1.56 8.12 -2.32
C ILE A 89 -2.00 8.32 -0.86
N ALA A 90 -2.37 7.25 -0.16
CA ALA A 90 -2.77 7.34 1.25
C ALA A 90 -1.64 7.90 2.12
N ALA A 91 -0.40 7.47 1.88
CA ALA A 91 0.76 7.95 2.62
C ALA A 91 0.99 9.46 2.40
N TRP A 92 1.01 9.90 1.15
CA TRP A 92 1.21 11.30 0.82
C TRP A 92 0.05 12.18 1.26
N ALA A 93 -1.19 11.68 1.16
CA ALA A 93 -2.37 12.39 1.66
C ALA A 93 -2.27 12.63 3.17
N SER A 94 -1.86 11.61 3.93
CA SER A 94 -1.63 11.74 5.37
C SER A 94 -0.54 12.76 5.67
N TYR A 95 0.57 12.70 4.93
CA TYR A 95 1.69 13.62 5.09
C TYR A 95 1.27 15.09 4.88
N GLN A 96 0.36 15.33 3.95
CA GLN A 96 -0.13 16.68 3.62
C GLN A 96 -1.20 17.19 4.60
N ARG A 97 -1.81 16.30 5.39
CA ARG A 97 -2.82 16.70 6.38
C ARG A 97 -2.18 17.09 7.71
N SER A 98 -2.82 17.97 8.44
CA SER A 98 -2.41 18.37 9.80
C SER A 98 -3.09 17.54 10.88
N GLU A 99 -4.12 16.78 10.53
CA GLU A 99 -4.90 15.96 11.47
C GLU A 99 -5.39 14.68 10.80
N ASN A 100 -5.93 13.77 11.59
CA ASN A 100 -6.46 12.49 11.10
C ASN A 100 -5.42 11.70 10.31
N GLU A 101 -4.22 11.60 10.87
CA GLU A 101 -3.08 10.95 10.23
C GLU A 101 -3.28 9.46 10.04
N THR A 102 -2.68 8.92 8.97
CA THR A 102 -2.59 7.51 8.70
C THR A 102 -1.15 7.06 8.99
N PRO A 103 -0.94 6.08 9.89
CA PRO A 103 0.42 5.60 10.17
C PRO A 103 0.93 4.73 9.01
N TYR A 104 1.16 5.35 7.86
CA TYR A 104 1.47 4.66 6.61
C TYR A 104 2.78 3.87 6.66
N TRP A 105 3.74 4.27 7.51
CA TRP A 105 5.02 3.57 7.64
C TRP A 105 4.86 2.13 8.14
N ARG A 106 3.70 1.77 8.70
CA ARG A 106 3.40 0.41 9.16
C ARG A 106 2.95 -0.51 8.03
N THR A 107 2.77 0.01 6.82
CA THR A 107 2.40 -0.76 5.62
C THR A 107 3.63 -0.96 4.75
N LEU A 108 4.03 -2.22 4.59
CA LEU A 108 5.23 -2.61 3.84
C LEU A 108 4.85 -3.09 2.43
N LYS A 109 5.83 -3.15 1.53
CA LYS A 109 5.65 -3.81 0.24
C LYS A 109 5.32 -5.30 0.47
N ALA A 110 4.81 -5.96 -0.57
CA ALA A 110 4.34 -7.35 -0.46
C ALA A 110 5.39 -8.32 0.05
N ASN A 111 6.67 -8.07 -0.22
CA ASN A 111 7.78 -8.90 0.24
C ASN A 111 8.36 -8.49 1.61
N GLY A 112 7.72 -7.54 2.30
CA GLY A 112 8.21 -7.03 3.58
C GLY A 112 9.22 -5.89 3.48
N GLU A 113 9.48 -5.42 2.28
CA GLU A 113 10.43 -4.34 2.03
C GLU A 113 9.84 -2.97 2.38
N LEU A 114 10.70 -2.05 2.87
CA LEU A 114 10.33 -0.65 3.07
C LEU A 114 10.06 0.00 1.71
N ASN A 115 9.13 0.95 1.70
CA ASN A 115 8.63 1.54 0.46
C ASN A 115 9.31 2.88 0.15
N PRO A 116 10.15 2.95 -0.91
CA PRO A 116 10.86 4.19 -1.25
C PRO A 116 9.94 5.30 -1.77
N LYS A 117 8.68 4.99 -2.08
CA LYS A 117 7.71 5.96 -2.60
C LYS A 117 6.99 6.75 -1.51
N TYR A 118 7.14 6.36 -0.24
CA TYR A 118 6.53 7.08 0.87
C TYR A 118 7.24 8.41 1.14
N PRO A 119 6.56 9.38 1.78
CA PRO A 119 7.18 10.65 2.15
C PRO A 119 8.48 10.46 2.93
N GLY A 120 9.55 11.13 2.49
CA GLY A 120 10.88 10.99 3.08
C GLY A 120 11.62 9.72 2.71
N GLY A 121 11.01 8.84 1.91
CA GLY A 121 11.64 7.62 1.41
C GLY A 121 11.91 6.57 2.49
N VAL A 122 12.80 5.65 2.17
CA VAL A 122 13.15 4.53 3.05
C VAL A 122 13.71 4.99 4.39
N GLU A 123 14.53 6.04 4.41
CA GLU A 123 15.16 6.54 5.64
C GLU A 123 14.11 7.02 6.66
N ALA A 124 13.11 7.78 6.20
CA ALA A 124 12.06 8.26 7.09
C ALA A 124 11.20 7.11 7.62
N GLN A 125 10.87 6.14 6.79
CA GLN A 125 10.12 4.96 7.20
C GLN A 125 10.89 4.13 8.22
N LYS A 126 12.18 3.90 7.96
CA LYS A 126 13.07 3.18 8.86
C LYS A 126 13.10 3.81 10.25
N GLU A 127 13.26 5.14 10.31
CA GLU A 127 13.30 5.87 11.57
C GLU A 127 12.03 5.66 12.39
N LYS A 128 10.86 5.78 11.76
CA LYS A 128 9.58 5.58 12.42
C LYS A 128 9.37 4.14 12.90
N LEU A 129 9.76 3.16 12.10
CA LEU A 129 9.64 1.75 12.48
C LEU A 129 10.59 1.40 13.62
N GLU A 130 11.80 1.93 13.61
CA GLU A 130 12.75 1.72 14.71
C GLU A 130 12.26 2.34 16.01
N GLU A 131 11.61 3.50 15.95
CA GLU A 131 10.97 4.12 17.11
C GLU A 131 9.89 3.22 17.71
N GLU A 132 9.23 2.42 16.87
CA GLU A 132 8.18 1.49 17.30
C GLU A 132 8.73 0.11 17.70
N GLY A 133 10.05 -0.04 17.77
CA GLY A 133 10.69 -1.26 18.25
C GLY A 133 11.05 -2.28 17.18
N HIS A 134 10.92 -1.93 15.91
CA HIS A 134 11.29 -2.86 14.83
C HIS A 134 12.78 -2.80 14.55
N THR A 135 13.34 -3.93 14.14
CA THR A 135 14.72 -4.01 13.63
C THR A 135 14.67 -4.06 12.11
N ILE A 136 15.42 -3.17 11.46
CA ILE A 136 15.44 -3.08 10.01
C ILE A 136 16.66 -3.84 9.49
N ILE A 137 16.43 -4.78 8.57
CA ILE A 137 17.46 -5.62 7.97
C ILE A 137 17.81 -5.09 6.58
N GLN A 138 19.11 -4.90 6.34
CA GLN A 138 19.62 -4.48 5.05
C GLN A 138 20.05 -5.71 4.25
N LYS A 139 19.67 -5.78 2.96
CA LYS A 139 20.05 -6.85 2.05
C LYS A 139 20.56 -6.29 0.73
N GLY A 140 21.46 -7.06 0.07
CA GLY A 140 21.99 -6.71 -1.23
C GLY A 140 23.33 -6.02 -1.18
N ARG A 141 24.12 -6.14 -2.26
CA ARG A 141 25.43 -5.51 -2.40
C ARG A 141 25.39 -4.25 -3.25
N THR A 142 24.84 -4.37 -4.46
CA THR A 142 24.75 -3.24 -5.41
C THR A 142 23.39 -2.62 -5.41
N ASN A 143 22.35 -3.42 -5.17
CA ASN A 143 20.97 -2.95 -5.06
C ASN A 143 20.52 -3.17 -3.61
N ILE A 144 20.81 -2.20 -2.75
CA ILE A 144 20.54 -2.31 -1.32
C ILE A 144 19.06 -2.11 -1.05
N ARG A 145 18.47 -3.04 -0.30
CA ARG A 145 17.06 -3.02 0.06
C ARG A 145 16.91 -3.24 1.56
N TYR A 146 15.85 -2.67 2.13
CA TYR A 146 15.61 -2.69 3.57
C TYR A 146 14.30 -3.39 3.88
N PHE A 147 14.31 -4.27 4.88
CA PHE A 147 13.17 -5.11 5.28
C PHE A 147 12.98 -5.07 6.79
N VAL A 148 11.74 -5.27 7.22
CA VAL A 148 11.43 -5.49 8.64
C VAL A 148 11.72 -6.93 9.04
#